data_a49c8686fb324c5c122a8d84512442ef
#
_entry.id   a49c8686fb324c5c122a8d84512442ef
#
_cell.length_a   1.000
_cell.length_b   1.000
_cell.length_c   1.000
_cell.angle_alpha   90.00
_cell.angle_beta   90.00
_cell.angle_gamma   90.00
#
_symmetry.space_group_name_H-M   'P 1'
#
loop_
_entity.id
_entity.type
_entity.pdbx_description
1 polymer ?
#
loop_
_entity_poly.entity_id
_entity_poly.type
_entity_poly.pdbx_seq_one_letter_code
_entity_poly.pdbx_strand_id
1 'polypeptide(L)'
;MERLTERNILYVRETWCKGYLMNAKERYYYKADDNDFLCTWHPSTNMPKQAARIWLRVMDVRVERLQEITAESALTEGADKYIHANGTLNEDQTITSFIGIWNSTIKKSDIDRYGWDANPYVWVISFERCAKPVESPYAWNDAIHKLTKGV
;
A
#
# COMPACT_ATOMS: atom_id res chain seq x y z
N MET A 1 -16.48 16.35 13.57
CA MET A 1 -16.33 15.64 12.28
C MET A 1 -15.13 16.26 11.58
N GLU A 2 -13.96 15.66 11.76
CA GLU A 2 -12.71 16.20 11.17
C GLU A 2 -12.77 16.03 9.65
N ARG A 3 -12.56 17.11 8.91
CA ARG A 3 -12.49 17.03 7.44
C ARG A 3 -11.26 16.20 7.10
N LEU A 4 -11.47 15.03 6.53
CA LEU A 4 -10.41 14.21 5.91
C LEU A 4 -9.74 15.08 4.85
N THR A 5 -8.55 15.58 5.17
CA THR A 5 -7.77 16.42 4.26
C THR A 5 -7.03 15.51 3.28
N GLU A 6 -6.57 16.07 2.14
CA GLU A 6 -5.73 15.37 1.14
C GLU A 6 -4.47 14.70 1.74
N ARG A 7 -4.10 15.04 2.97
CA ARG A 7 -2.98 14.46 3.71
C ARG A 7 -3.16 12.98 4.08
N ASN A 8 -4.40 12.47 4.04
CA ASN A 8 -4.74 11.10 4.41
C ASN A 8 -4.89 10.19 3.17
N ILE A 9 -4.46 10.65 1.99
CA ILE A 9 -4.56 9.87 0.76
C ILE A 9 -3.17 9.41 0.35
N LEU A 10 -3.04 8.10 0.19
CA LEU A 10 -1.85 7.43 -0.31
C LEU A 10 -2.07 6.97 -1.75
N TYR A 11 -1.01 6.76 -2.49
CA TYR A 11 -1.06 6.06 -3.76
C TYR A 11 -0.08 4.88 -3.76
N VAL A 12 -0.50 3.79 -4.37
CA VAL A 12 0.32 2.59 -4.47
C VAL A 12 1.30 2.76 -5.64
N ARG A 13 2.57 2.48 -5.38
CA ARG A 13 3.60 2.46 -6.40
C ARG A 13 3.80 1.03 -6.89
N GLU A 14 3.72 0.85 -8.20
CA GLU A 14 3.88 -0.45 -8.86
C GLU A 14 5.09 -0.41 -9.80
N THR A 15 5.65 -1.56 -10.13
CA THR A 15 6.59 -1.69 -11.26
C THR A 15 5.83 -1.38 -12.53
N TRP A 16 6.30 -0.42 -13.31
CA TRP A 16 5.56 0.21 -14.39
C TRP A 16 6.42 0.43 -15.62
N CYS A 17 5.78 0.64 -16.75
CA CYS A 17 6.42 1.19 -17.93
C CYS A 17 5.46 2.13 -18.68
N LYS A 18 6.02 2.87 -19.62
CA LYS A 18 5.30 3.78 -20.49
C LYS A 18 5.33 3.25 -21.91
N GLY A 19 4.19 3.16 -22.51
CA GLY A 19 4.06 2.71 -23.89
C GLY A 19 3.04 3.52 -24.67
N TYR A 20 2.95 3.23 -25.96
CA TYR A 20 2.02 3.91 -26.85
C TYR A 20 1.02 2.91 -27.42
N LEU A 21 -0.24 3.29 -27.45
CA LEU A 21 -1.25 2.57 -28.21
C LEU A 21 -1.06 2.83 -29.73
N MET A 22 -1.69 2.00 -30.56
CA MET A 22 -1.65 2.18 -32.02
C MET A 22 -2.09 3.55 -32.51
N ASN A 23 -2.86 4.30 -31.69
CA ASN A 23 -3.30 5.67 -31.96
C ASN A 23 -2.34 6.75 -31.40
N ALA A 24 -1.10 6.42 -31.10
CA ALA A 24 -0.08 7.29 -30.52
C ALA A 24 -0.42 7.90 -29.14
N LYS A 25 -1.47 7.41 -28.44
CA LYS A 25 -1.75 7.84 -27.07
C LYS A 25 -0.82 7.14 -26.09
N GLU A 26 -0.15 7.92 -25.27
CA GLU A 26 0.61 7.42 -24.12
C GLU A 26 -0.27 6.68 -23.12
N ARG A 27 0.23 5.55 -22.62
CA ARG A 27 -0.39 4.80 -21.55
C ARG A 27 0.66 4.23 -20.62
N TYR A 28 0.28 4.11 -19.34
CA TYR A 28 1.04 3.38 -18.34
C TYR A 28 0.61 1.92 -18.30
N TYR A 29 1.59 1.04 -18.19
CA TYR A 29 1.40 -0.41 -18.03
C TYR A 29 2.04 -0.83 -16.71
N TYR A 30 1.52 -1.87 -16.09
CA TYR A 30 1.93 -2.32 -14.77
C TYR A 30 2.32 -3.79 -14.83
N LYS A 31 3.44 -4.13 -14.19
CA LYS A 31 3.96 -5.51 -14.18
C LYS A 31 2.97 -6.48 -13.51
N ALA A 32 2.20 -5.98 -12.55
CA ALA A 32 1.18 -6.77 -11.84
C ALA A 32 0.01 -7.24 -12.72
N ASP A 33 -0.17 -6.65 -13.91
CA ASP A 33 -1.24 -7.06 -14.84
C ASP A 33 -0.83 -8.26 -15.72
N ASP A 34 0.32 -8.89 -15.42
CA ASP A 34 0.87 -10.05 -16.14
C ASP A 34 0.89 -9.88 -17.66
N ASN A 35 1.20 -8.66 -18.09
CA ASN A 35 1.28 -8.33 -19.50
C ASN A 35 2.65 -8.71 -20.06
N ASP A 36 2.69 -9.56 -21.09
CA ASP A 36 3.87 -9.83 -21.93
C ASP A 36 4.27 -8.62 -22.81
N PHE A 37 3.98 -7.43 -22.32
CA PHE A 37 4.25 -6.21 -23.07
C PHE A 37 5.76 -5.93 -23.11
N LEU A 38 6.29 -5.86 -24.33
CA LEU A 38 7.71 -5.54 -24.56
C LEU A 38 7.95 -4.06 -24.27
N CYS A 39 8.31 -3.76 -23.04
CA CYS A 39 8.68 -2.42 -22.60
C CYS A 39 9.84 -2.46 -21.60
N THR A 40 10.50 -1.34 -21.42
CA THR A 40 11.48 -1.18 -20.33
C THR A 40 10.76 -0.94 -19.03
N TRP A 41 10.81 -1.93 -18.12
CA TRP A 41 10.20 -1.85 -16.80
C TRP A 41 11.01 -0.95 -15.87
N HIS A 42 10.33 -0.02 -15.23
CA HIS A 42 10.87 0.86 -14.20
C HIS A 42 10.47 0.36 -12.81
N PRO A 43 11.36 0.44 -11.81
CA PRO A 43 11.05 0.06 -10.45
C PRO A 43 9.96 0.97 -9.87
N SER A 44 9.16 0.43 -8.92
CA SER A 44 8.07 1.14 -8.26
C SER A 44 8.52 2.44 -7.57
N THR A 45 9.76 2.49 -7.07
CA THR A 45 10.34 3.68 -6.43
C THR A 45 10.36 4.91 -7.35
N ASN A 46 10.48 4.70 -8.66
CA ASN A 46 10.55 5.76 -9.66
C ASN A 46 9.19 6.07 -10.30
N MET A 47 8.10 5.46 -9.81
CA MET A 47 6.76 5.68 -10.37
C MET A 47 6.27 7.10 -10.10
N PRO A 48 5.93 7.88 -11.14
CA PRO A 48 5.36 9.19 -10.94
C PRO A 48 3.92 9.10 -10.44
N LYS A 49 3.50 10.05 -9.59
CA LYS A 49 2.14 10.12 -9.03
C LYS A 49 1.04 10.07 -10.11
N GLN A 50 1.31 10.63 -11.27
CA GLN A 50 0.37 10.64 -12.40
C GLN A 50 0.03 9.25 -12.92
N ALA A 51 1.00 8.31 -12.85
CA ALA A 51 0.84 6.92 -13.24
C ALA A 51 0.08 6.09 -12.18
N ALA A 52 -0.16 6.62 -10.98
CA ALA A 52 -0.86 5.87 -9.94
C ALA A 52 -2.32 5.62 -10.33
N ARG A 53 -2.72 4.35 -10.24
CA ARG A 53 -4.08 3.86 -10.51
C ARG A 53 -4.80 3.38 -9.25
N ILE A 54 -4.07 3.16 -8.16
CA ILE A 54 -4.61 2.71 -6.88
C ILE A 54 -4.37 3.83 -5.86
N TRP A 55 -5.47 4.34 -5.32
CA TRP A 55 -5.51 5.40 -4.33
C TRP A 55 -6.21 4.93 -3.10
N LEU A 56 -5.62 5.19 -1.94
CA LEU A 56 -6.07 4.69 -0.65
C LEU A 56 -6.29 5.86 0.28
N ARG A 57 -7.45 5.88 0.94
CA ARG A 57 -7.74 6.82 2.02
C ARG A 57 -7.46 6.13 3.34
N VAL A 58 -6.59 6.72 4.16
CA VAL A 58 -6.33 6.24 5.51
C VAL A 58 -7.54 6.56 6.38
N MET A 59 -8.09 5.53 7.02
CA MET A 59 -9.27 5.62 7.88
C MET A 59 -8.89 5.64 9.35
N ASP A 60 -7.88 4.86 9.73
CA ASP A 60 -7.39 4.76 11.10
C ASP A 60 -5.91 4.42 11.13
N VAL A 61 -5.24 4.89 12.19
CA VAL A 61 -3.84 4.57 12.47
C VAL A 61 -3.70 4.34 13.97
N ARG A 62 -3.28 3.14 14.35
CA ARG A 62 -3.09 2.77 15.74
C ARG A 62 -1.78 1.99 15.93
N VAL A 63 -1.35 1.85 17.18
CA VAL A 63 -0.16 1.09 17.55
C VAL A 63 -0.59 -0.11 18.36
N GLU A 64 -0.16 -1.30 17.96
CA GLU A 64 -0.46 -2.56 18.62
C GLU A 64 0.80 -3.41 18.74
N ARG A 65 0.77 -4.45 19.56
CA ARG A 65 1.78 -5.49 19.52
C ARG A 65 1.54 -6.41 18.32
N LEU A 66 2.62 -6.85 17.68
CA LEU A 66 2.51 -7.69 16.48
C LEU A 66 1.68 -8.96 16.74
N GLN A 67 1.83 -9.57 17.91
CA GLN A 67 1.11 -10.80 18.27
C GLN A 67 -0.35 -10.58 18.70
N GLU A 68 -0.82 -9.33 18.76
CA GLU A 68 -2.24 -9.00 18.96
C GLU A 68 -3.06 -9.11 17.66
N ILE A 69 -2.42 -9.45 16.54
CA ILE A 69 -3.12 -9.63 15.26
C ILE A 69 -4.13 -10.76 15.35
N THR A 70 -5.34 -10.52 14.88
CA THR A 70 -6.39 -11.52 14.76
C THR A 70 -6.27 -12.32 13.46
N ALA A 71 -6.85 -13.52 13.42
CA ALA A 71 -6.89 -14.31 12.18
C ALA A 71 -7.58 -13.56 11.03
N GLU A 72 -8.64 -12.80 11.32
CA GLU A 72 -9.33 -11.96 10.33
C GLU A 72 -8.41 -10.86 9.76
N SER A 73 -7.67 -10.17 10.64
CA SER A 73 -6.68 -9.18 10.20
C SER A 73 -5.55 -9.82 9.40
N ALA A 74 -5.08 -10.99 9.82
CA ALA A 74 -4.03 -11.72 9.11
C ALA A 74 -4.48 -12.14 7.69
N LEU A 75 -5.74 -12.52 7.49
CA LEU A 75 -6.31 -12.78 6.16
C LEU A 75 -6.31 -11.50 5.30
N THR A 76 -6.67 -10.37 5.88
CA THR A 76 -6.65 -9.07 5.19
C THR A 76 -5.24 -8.68 4.73
N GLU A 77 -4.21 -9.08 5.48
CA GLU A 77 -2.80 -8.92 5.11
C GLU A 77 -2.31 -9.95 4.07
N GLY A 78 -3.19 -10.84 3.59
CA GLY A 78 -2.90 -11.82 2.54
C GLY A 78 -2.35 -13.15 3.05
N ALA A 79 -2.61 -13.52 4.29
CA ALA A 79 -2.24 -14.83 4.85
C ALA A 79 -2.93 -16.01 4.12
N ASP A 80 -3.97 -15.74 3.34
CA ASP A 80 -4.67 -16.69 2.49
C ASP A 80 -3.86 -17.22 1.30
N LYS A 81 -2.81 -16.51 0.88
CA LYS A 81 -1.97 -16.89 -0.28
C LYS A 81 -1.28 -18.24 -0.14
N TYR A 82 -1.21 -18.76 1.08
CA TYR A 82 -0.65 -20.09 1.37
C TYR A 82 -1.70 -21.18 1.57
N ILE A 83 -2.94 -20.89 1.22
CA ILE A 83 -3.98 -21.92 1.21
C ILE A 83 -3.67 -22.93 0.09
N HIS A 84 -3.20 -24.10 0.47
CA HIS A 84 -3.17 -25.24 -0.45
C HIS A 84 -4.62 -25.63 -0.82
N ALA A 85 -4.83 -26.08 -2.03
CA ALA A 85 -6.09 -26.29 -2.75
C ALA A 85 -7.23 -27.09 -2.03
N ASN A 86 -7.14 -27.36 -0.73
CA ASN A 86 -8.00 -28.28 0.00
C ASN A 86 -8.85 -27.66 1.13
N GLY A 87 -9.01 -26.36 1.22
CA GLY A 87 -9.97 -25.83 2.19
C GLY A 87 -9.61 -24.49 2.84
N THR A 88 -10.53 -24.00 3.64
CA THR A 88 -10.40 -22.82 4.49
C THR A 88 -9.37 -23.09 5.58
N LEU A 89 -8.42 -22.18 5.79
CA LEU A 89 -7.50 -22.23 6.93
C LEU A 89 -8.31 -22.07 8.24
N ASN A 90 -7.91 -22.84 9.27
CA ASN A 90 -8.35 -22.49 10.62
C ASN A 90 -7.51 -21.30 11.17
N GLU A 91 -7.91 -20.77 12.31
CA GLU A 91 -7.26 -19.60 12.89
C GLU A 91 -5.76 -19.80 13.11
N ASP A 92 -5.33 -20.95 13.65
CA ASP A 92 -3.92 -21.27 13.91
C ASP A 92 -3.11 -21.32 12.61
N GLN A 93 -3.67 -21.92 11.57
CA GLN A 93 -3.03 -21.98 10.25
C GLN A 93 -2.89 -20.60 9.62
N THR A 94 -3.89 -19.75 9.79
CA THR A 94 -3.88 -18.37 9.30
C THR A 94 -2.78 -17.56 9.99
N ILE A 95 -2.70 -17.64 11.30
CA ILE A 95 -1.64 -16.97 12.07
C ILE A 95 -0.27 -17.52 11.69
N THR A 96 -0.11 -18.85 11.55
CA THR A 96 1.15 -19.47 11.12
C THR A 96 1.58 -18.97 9.73
N SER A 97 0.64 -18.84 8.80
CA SER A 97 0.89 -18.28 7.47
C SER A 97 1.35 -16.82 7.54
N PHE A 98 0.67 -16.01 8.36
CA PHE A 98 1.06 -14.63 8.60
C PHE A 98 2.48 -14.51 9.18
N ILE A 99 2.83 -15.34 10.17
CA ILE A 99 4.18 -15.38 10.76
C ILE A 99 5.23 -15.61 9.68
N GLY A 100 4.99 -16.55 8.76
CA GLY A 100 5.88 -16.81 7.63
C GLY A 100 6.06 -15.58 6.73
N ILE A 101 4.96 -14.91 6.38
CA ILE A 101 4.99 -13.67 5.59
C ILE A 101 5.76 -12.59 6.33
N TRP A 102 5.43 -12.32 7.59
CA TRP A 102 6.07 -11.29 8.38
C TRP A 102 7.57 -11.48 8.45
N ASN A 103 8.00 -12.64 8.90
CA ASN A 103 9.42 -12.95 9.06
C ASN A 103 10.20 -12.90 7.73
N SER A 104 9.53 -13.21 6.59
CA SER A 104 10.16 -13.12 5.27
C SER A 104 10.51 -11.70 4.86
N THR A 105 9.81 -10.69 5.39
CA THR A 105 10.06 -9.27 5.11
C THR A 105 11.20 -8.69 5.95
N ILE A 106 11.59 -9.36 7.04
CA ILE A 106 12.61 -8.88 7.97
C ILE A 106 13.98 -9.40 7.54
N LYS A 107 14.99 -8.52 7.56
CA LYS A 107 16.36 -8.93 7.30
C LYS A 107 16.83 -9.91 8.38
N LYS A 108 17.63 -10.90 8.01
CA LYS A 108 18.15 -11.90 8.95
C LYS A 108 18.89 -11.30 10.15
N SER A 109 19.60 -10.18 9.95
CA SER A 109 20.29 -9.43 11.02
C SER A 109 19.35 -8.79 12.05
N ASP A 110 18.10 -8.59 11.70
CA ASP A 110 17.14 -7.82 12.46
C ASP A 110 16.00 -8.68 13.02
N ILE A 111 16.04 -10.00 12.77
CA ILE A 111 14.98 -10.94 13.13
C ILE A 111 14.74 -10.99 14.64
N ASP A 112 15.81 -10.95 15.44
CA ASP A 112 15.74 -10.97 16.92
C ASP A 112 15.09 -9.70 17.49
N ARG A 113 15.00 -8.62 16.70
CA ARG A 113 14.44 -7.34 17.13
C ARG A 113 13.07 -7.09 16.59
N TYR A 114 12.79 -7.52 15.36
CA TYR A 114 11.56 -7.18 14.62
C TYR A 114 10.78 -8.41 14.13
N GLY A 115 11.32 -9.63 14.32
CA GLY A 115 10.61 -10.86 13.99
C GLY A 115 9.41 -11.09 14.90
N TRP A 116 8.65 -12.11 14.58
CA TRP A 116 7.43 -12.48 15.31
C TRP A 116 7.68 -12.69 16.81
N ASP A 117 8.74 -13.43 17.17
CA ASP A 117 9.03 -13.79 18.57
C ASP A 117 9.44 -12.58 19.42
N ALA A 118 9.97 -11.53 18.79
CA ALA A 118 10.30 -10.28 19.47
C ALA A 118 9.05 -9.47 19.83
N ASN A 119 7.90 -9.78 19.25
CA ASN A 119 6.63 -9.10 19.46
C ASN A 119 6.75 -7.57 19.46
N PRO A 120 7.29 -6.96 18.41
CA PRO A 120 7.51 -5.51 18.36
C PRO A 120 6.18 -4.75 18.34
N TYR A 121 6.23 -3.46 18.70
CA TYR A 121 5.15 -2.55 18.36
C TYR A 121 5.13 -2.27 16.87
N VAL A 122 3.93 -2.30 16.29
CA VAL A 122 3.70 -2.04 14.87
C VAL A 122 2.62 -0.98 14.68
N TRP A 123 2.72 -0.25 13.56
CA TRP A 123 1.64 0.61 13.11
C TRP A 123 0.63 -0.22 12.34
N VAL A 124 -0.60 -0.22 12.82
CA VAL A 124 -1.74 -0.80 12.08
C VAL A 124 -2.48 0.34 11.39
N ILE A 125 -2.55 0.26 10.06
CA ILE A 125 -3.14 1.31 9.22
C ILE A 125 -4.34 0.72 8.49
N SER A 126 -5.53 1.20 8.81
CA SER A 126 -6.74 0.86 8.07
C SER A 126 -6.95 1.85 6.95
N PHE A 127 -7.25 1.36 5.76
CA PHE A 127 -7.50 2.20 4.60
C PHE A 127 -8.60 1.61 3.69
N GLU A 128 -9.21 2.47 2.91
CA GLU A 128 -10.16 2.09 1.87
C GLU A 128 -9.69 2.57 0.49
N ARG A 129 -10.08 1.87 -0.56
CA ARG A 129 -9.82 2.33 -1.92
C ARG A 129 -10.68 3.55 -2.21
N CYS A 130 -10.07 4.60 -2.79
CA CYS A 130 -10.77 5.82 -3.16
C CYS A 130 -10.44 6.24 -4.60
N ALA A 131 -11.21 7.19 -5.11
CA ALA A 131 -10.90 7.80 -6.40
C ALA A 131 -9.63 8.64 -6.33
N LYS A 132 -8.94 8.78 -7.46
CA LYS A 132 -7.82 9.70 -7.61
C LYS A 132 -8.27 11.11 -7.20
N PRO A 133 -7.56 11.78 -6.28
CA PRO A 133 -7.88 13.15 -5.93
C PRO A 133 -7.83 14.06 -7.16
N VAL A 134 -8.84 14.88 -7.32
CA VAL A 134 -8.82 15.95 -8.33
C VAL A 134 -7.90 17.04 -7.80
N GLU A 135 -6.79 17.26 -8.47
CA GLU A 135 -5.91 18.40 -8.15
C GLU A 135 -6.72 19.67 -8.45
N SER A 136 -7.11 20.38 -7.39
CA SER A 136 -7.80 21.66 -7.54
C SER A 136 -6.87 22.61 -8.29
N PRO A 137 -7.33 23.22 -9.40
CA PRO A 137 -6.53 24.25 -10.08
C PRO A 137 -6.26 25.47 -9.19
N TYR A 138 -6.91 25.56 -8.03
CA TYR A 138 -6.77 26.64 -7.04
C TYR A 138 -5.90 26.27 -5.84
N ALA A 139 -5.30 25.08 -5.81
CA ALA A 139 -4.41 24.65 -4.71
C ALA A 139 -3.23 25.62 -4.48
N TRP A 140 -2.80 26.34 -5.49
CA TRP A 140 -1.80 27.41 -5.40
C TRP A 140 -2.30 28.64 -4.61
N ASN A 141 -3.57 29.01 -4.77
CA ASN A 141 -4.14 30.18 -4.08
C ASN A 141 -4.32 29.91 -2.57
N ASP A 142 -4.63 28.67 -2.18
CA ASP A 142 -4.78 28.29 -0.77
C ASP A 142 -3.41 28.27 -0.06
N ALA A 143 -2.34 27.87 -0.75
CA ALA A 143 -0.98 27.91 -0.21
C ALA A 143 -0.50 29.37 -0.01
N ILE A 144 -0.75 30.26 -0.96
CA ILE A 144 -0.39 31.69 -0.86
C ILE A 144 -1.21 32.38 0.24
N HIS A 145 -2.51 32.06 0.36
CA HIS A 145 -3.37 32.66 1.39
C HIS A 145 -2.99 32.28 2.82
N LYS A 146 -2.38 31.10 3.03
CA LYS A 146 -1.82 30.68 4.34
C LYS A 146 -0.51 31.37 4.67
N LEU A 147 0.29 31.73 3.67
CA LEU A 147 1.55 32.45 3.86
C LEU A 147 1.34 33.94 4.16
N THR A 148 0.23 34.54 3.68
CA THR A 148 -0.07 35.95 3.86
C THR A 148 -0.86 36.27 5.13
N LYS A 149 -1.39 35.26 5.84
CA LYS A 149 -2.10 35.44 7.13
C LYS A 149 -1.22 35.22 8.38
N GLY A 150 0.07 35.02 8.21
CA GLY A 150 1.05 34.78 9.27
C GLY A 150 1.99 35.95 9.56
N VAL A 151 1.56 37.20 9.29
CA VAL A 151 2.25 38.44 9.69
C VAL A 151 1.32 39.25 10.55
#